data_cc08edc7f4eb2245488170a35836c84d
#
_entry.id   cc08edc7f4eb2245488170a35836c84d
#
_cell.length_a   1.000
_cell.length_b   1.000
_cell.length_c   1.000
_cell.angle_alpha   90.00
_cell.angle_beta   90.00
_cell.angle_gamma   90.00
#
_symmetry.space_group_name_H-M   'P 1'
#
loop_
_entity.id
_entity.type
_entity.pdbx_description
1 polymer ?
#
loop_
_entity_poly.entity_id
_entity_poly.type
_entity_poly.pdbx_seq_one_letter_code
_entity_poly.pdbx_strand_id
1 'polypeptide(L)'
;MLPVLRTQAAMQQSRGVMNAPQGFVPPPYPYDRLDAFAALAREHPGGVVDLSIGTPCDPPLASVVAALSSSNSERGYPPSIGIEPLRKAASDWMKRRFSIDISPQNIAACIGTKEFVATTPHWLRLRSPDKDTVFYPAVAYPTYEMGAILANCRPIAVPMRADGTMDLDSISPADAARGLMLWVNSPSNPTGALDDLGAAVAWGRVHAVPVFSDECYAEFTWNTSPKSALQHGDSGVVVVHSLSKRSNLAGVRVGFYAGDPDIVNYLKEVRKHVGMLVPGPAQAAGVVALNDDAHVEVQRNLYRARLKSVAHTLSTWSGLSIPFPEGGFYLWFDATDGWAFAERLAREGGALVSPGDFYGAGGANNVRVAVVQPDEKLALMAQRLLAR
;
A
#
# COMPACT_ATOMS: atom_id res chain seq x y z
N MET A 1 -9.77 -61.50 -33.89
CA MET A 1 -9.69 -60.05 -34.25
C MET A 1 -10.96 -59.40 -33.74
N LEU A 2 -10.79 -58.32 -32.93
CA LEU A 2 -11.82 -57.52 -32.21
C LEU A 2 -12.45 -58.22 -30.97
N PRO A 3 -12.42 -57.60 -29.76
CA PRO A 3 -12.95 -56.29 -29.47
C PRO A 3 -12.09 -55.48 -28.43
N VAL A 4 -11.57 -54.35 -28.77
CA VAL A 4 -10.92 -53.41 -27.84
C VAL A 4 -11.34 -51.94 -28.18
N LEU A 5 -12.62 -51.66 -28.29
CA LEU A 5 -13.09 -50.27 -28.51
C LEU A 5 -14.39 -49.91 -27.79
N ARG A 6 -14.70 -50.56 -26.62
CA ARG A 6 -15.91 -50.19 -25.84
C ARG A 6 -15.71 -49.81 -24.39
N THR A 7 -14.48 -49.56 -23.95
CA THR A 7 -14.19 -49.27 -22.52
C THR A 7 -13.75 -47.84 -22.20
N GLN A 8 -13.61 -46.97 -23.17
CA GLN A 8 -13.24 -45.55 -22.91
C GLN A 8 -14.43 -44.55 -22.81
N ALA A 9 -15.59 -44.93 -23.30
CA ALA A 9 -16.78 -44.06 -23.26
C ALA A 9 -17.59 -44.18 -21.94
N ALA A 10 -17.37 -45.25 -21.17
CA ALA A 10 -18.12 -45.49 -19.90
C ALA A 10 -17.44 -44.94 -18.66
N MET A 11 -16.20 -44.41 -18.74
CA MET A 11 -15.48 -43.82 -17.61
C MET A 11 -15.60 -42.28 -17.52
N GLN A 12 -16.32 -41.67 -18.43
CA GLN A 12 -16.50 -40.18 -18.45
C GLN A 12 -17.83 -39.72 -17.83
N GLN A 13 -18.67 -40.60 -17.31
CA GLN A 13 -20.03 -40.24 -16.85
C GLN A 13 -20.24 -40.24 -15.34
N SER A 14 -19.21 -40.22 -14.50
CA SER A 14 -19.39 -40.10 -13.03
C SER A 14 -18.43 -39.14 -12.35
N ARG A 15 -18.00 -38.07 -13.03
CA ARG A 15 -17.59 -36.85 -12.32
C ARG A 15 -18.88 -36.12 -12.01
N GLY A 16 -19.42 -36.37 -10.81
CA GLY A 16 -20.49 -35.53 -10.27
C GLY A 16 -20.07 -34.08 -10.45
N VAL A 17 -20.90 -33.30 -11.14
CA VAL A 17 -20.75 -31.83 -11.24
C VAL A 17 -20.86 -31.34 -9.82
N MET A 18 -19.71 -31.11 -9.15
CA MET A 18 -19.73 -30.33 -7.93
C MET A 18 -20.36 -29.00 -8.32
N ASN A 19 -21.53 -28.71 -7.76
CA ASN A 19 -22.13 -27.39 -7.88
C ASN A 19 -21.06 -26.36 -7.55
N ALA A 20 -20.86 -25.37 -8.41
CA ALA A 20 -19.93 -24.28 -8.14
C ALA A 20 -20.25 -23.74 -6.74
N PRO A 21 -19.23 -23.54 -5.86
CA PRO A 21 -19.48 -23.09 -4.51
C PRO A 21 -20.22 -21.75 -4.56
N GLN A 22 -21.34 -21.66 -3.87
CA GLN A 22 -22.05 -20.38 -3.63
C GLN A 22 -21.31 -19.64 -2.52
N GLY A 23 -20.20 -19.04 -2.83
CA GLY A 23 -19.36 -18.34 -1.86
C GLY A 23 -18.72 -17.09 -2.45
N PHE A 24 -17.80 -16.50 -1.70
CA PHE A 24 -17.05 -15.33 -2.14
C PHE A 24 -16.28 -15.63 -3.44
N VAL A 25 -16.52 -14.82 -4.46
CA VAL A 25 -15.76 -14.81 -5.70
C VAL A 25 -14.90 -13.56 -5.69
N PRO A 26 -13.55 -13.67 -5.70
CA PRO A 26 -12.68 -12.51 -5.74
C PRO A 26 -12.99 -11.65 -6.98
N PRO A 27 -13.11 -10.32 -6.85
CA PRO A 27 -13.21 -9.46 -8.02
C PRO A 27 -11.92 -9.52 -8.85
N PRO A 28 -11.98 -9.22 -10.16
CA PRO A 28 -10.78 -9.05 -10.97
C PRO A 28 -9.83 -8.04 -10.30
N TYR A 29 -8.52 -8.33 -10.35
CA TYR A 29 -7.55 -7.40 -9.81
C TYR A 29 -7.57 -6.10 -10.65
N PRO A 30 -7.66 -4.91 -10.03
CA PRO A 30 -7.91 -3.67 -10.79
C PRO A 30 -6.94 -3.43 -11.94
N TYR A 31 -5.67 -3.75 -11.77
CA TYR A 31 -4.63 -3.52 -12.77
C TYR A 31 -4.71 -4.44 -13.99
N ASP A 32 -5.36 -5.61 -13.88
CA ASP A 32 -5.59 -6.52 -15.02
C ASP A 32 -6.51 -5.85 -16.08
N ARG A 33 -7.29 -4.85 -15.68
CA ARG A 33 -8.14 -4.05 -16.55
C ARG A 33 -7.35 -3.13 -17.51
N LEU A 34 -6.04 -2.95 -17.29
CA LEU A 34 -5.17 -2.13 -18.14
C LEU A 34 -4.56 -2.87 -19.33
N ASP A 35 -4.82 -4.17 -19.50
CA ASP A 35 -4.16 -5.00 -20.52
C ASP A 35 -4.31 -4.45 -21.94
N ALA A 36 -5.49 -3.92 -22.29
CA ALA A 36 -5.74 -3.30 -23.60
C ALA A 36 -4.88 -2.05 -23.80
N PHE A 37 -4.71 -1.22 -22.78
CA PHE A 37 -3.87 -0.02 -22.82
C PHE A 37 -2.39 -0.39 -22.84
N ALA A 38 -2.01 -1.45 -22.14
CA ALA A 38 -0.65 -1.99 -22.20
C ALA A 38 -0.29 -2.47 -23.61
N ALA A 39 -1.26 -3.04 -24.36
CA ALA A 39 -1.05 -3.41 -25.76
C ALA A 39 -0.77 -2.16 -26.63
N LEU A 40 -1.57 -1.11 -26.50
CA LEU A 40 -1.35 0.17 -27.21
C LEU A 40 0.01 0.79 -26.88
N ALA A 41 0.37 0.81 -25.59
CA ALA A 41 1.63 1.39 -25.16
C ALA A 41 2.87 0.62 -25.65
N ARG A 42 2.77 -0.70 -25.87
CA ARG A 42 3.85 -1.53 -26.42
C ARG A 42 4.18 -1.23 -27.90
N GLU A 43 3.28 -0.63 -28.66
CA GLU A 43 3.52 -0.27 -30.07
C GLU A 43 4.55 0.85 -30.22
N HIS A 44 4.82 1.60 -29.14
CA HIS A 44 5.79 2.70 -29.18
C HIS A 44 7.24 2.21 -29.20
N PRO A 45 8.13 2.81 -30.02
CA PRO A 45 9.57 2.56 -29.96
C PRO A 45 10.11 2.87 -28.56
N GLY A 46 10.91 1.96 -28.00
CA GLY A 46 11.44 2.06 -26.63
C GLY A 46 10.53 1.48 -25.54
N GLY A 47 9.35 0.97 -25.92
CA GLY A 47 8.44 0.20 -25.06
C GLY A 47 7.61 1.05 -24.11
N VAL A 48 6.98 0.37 -23.16
CA VAL A 48 6.03 0.94 -22.19
C VAL A 48 6.75 1.75 -21.11
N VAL A 49 6.12 2.87 -20.71
CA VAL A 49 6.43 3.62 -19.51
C VAL A 49 5.32 3.38 -18.49
N ASP A 50 5.55 2.46 -17.55
CA ASP A 50 4.50 2.06 -16.61
C ASP A 50 4.48 2.98 -15.36
N LEU A 51 3.54 3.91 -15.35
CA LEU A 51 3.26 4.82 -14.23
C LEU A 51 1.98 4.42 -13.47
N SER A 52 1.45 3.22 -13.73
CA SER A 52 0.24 2.71 -13.06
C SER A 52 0.56 2.09 -11.70
N ILE A 53 1.72 1.43 -11.55
CA ILE A 53 2.08 0.71 -10.32
C ILE A 53 3.14 1.49 -9.54
N GLY A 54 2.85 1.79 -8.27
CA GLY A 54 3.76 2.50 -7.37
C GLY A 54 4.88 1.60 -6.81
N THR A 55 5.60 0.88 -7.66
CA THR A 55 6.76 0.07 -7.27
C THR A 55 8.04 0.82 -7.62
N PRO A 56 8.87 1.23 -6.63
CA PRO A 56 10.15 1.87 -6.89
C PRO A 56 11.02 1.04 -7.84
N CYS A 57 11.57 1.67 -8.87
CA CYS A 57 12.43 1.05 -9.86
C CYS A 57 13.92 1.39 -9.69
N ASP A 58 14.24 2.38 -8.86
CA ASP A 58 15.62 2.73 -8.55
C ASP A 58 16.27 1.63 -7.69
N PRO A 59 17.59 1.39 -7.82
CA PRO A 59 18.28 0.36 -7.05
C PRO A 59 18.27 0.69 -5.55
N PRO A 60 18.17 -0.31 -4.68
CA PRO A 60 18.38 -0.12 -3.27
C PRO A 60 19.85 0.17 -2.96
N LEU A 61 20.12 0.69 -1.76
CA LEU A 61 21.49 0.96 -1.29
C LEU A 61 22.36 -0.31 -1.32
N ALA A 62 23.59 -0.21 -1.82
CA ALA A 62 24.48 -1.36 -2.00
C ALA A 62 24.77 -2.13 -0.69
N SER A 63 24.90 -1.43 0.45
CA SER A 63 25.05 -2.06 1.77
C SER A 63 23.84 -2.87 2.20
N VAL A 64 22.64 -2.46 1.80
CA VAL A 64 21.40 -3.21 2.03
C VAL A 64 21.36 -4.49 1.20
N VAL A 65 21.79 -4.41 -0.07
CA VAL A 65 21.91 -5.59 -0.95
C VAL A 65 22.97 -6.57 -0.41
N ALA A 66 24.09 -6.06 0.08
CA ALA A 66 25.14 -6.89 0.72
C ALA A 66 24.60 -7.60 1.97
N ALA A 67 23.80 -6.93 2.80
CA ALA A 67 23.19 -7.53 3.98
C ALA A 67 22.20 -8.65 3.63
N LEU A 68 21.45 -8.53 2.53
CA LEU A 68 20.59 -9.60 2.02
C LEU A 68 21.36 -10.89 1.70
N SER A 69 22.54 -10.77 1.10
CA SER A 69 23.33 -11.90 0.60
C SER A 69 24.26 -12.51 1.64
N SER A 70 24.59 -11.81 2.73
CA SER A 70 25.58 -12.22 3.74
C SER A 70 25.05 -12.31 5.16
N SER A 71 23.73 -12.42 5.33
CA SER A 71 23.12 -12.39 6.66
C SER A 71 23.37 -13.62 7.53
N ASN A 72 23.77 -14.75 6.94
CA ASN A 72 23.96 -16.06 7.60
C ASN A 72 22.76 -16.45 8.52
N SER A 73 21.55 -16.04 8.11
CA SER A 73 20.33 -16.23 8.89
C SER A 73 19.34 -17.22 8.22
N GLU A 74 19.78 -17.94 7.20
CA GLU A 74 18.98 -18.89 6.42
C GLU A 74 18.73 -20.23 7.12
N ARG A 75 19.48 -20.55 8.20
CA ARG A 75 19.47 -21.87 8.84
C ARG A 75 18.42 -22.03 9.95
N GLY A 76 17.88 -20.95 10.48
CA GLY A 76 16.96 -20.98 11.60
C GLY A 76 15.65 -20.26 11.29
N TYR A 77 14.57 -20.68 11.95
CA TYR A 77 13.32 -19.92 11.88
C TYR A 77 13.52 -18.55 12.57
N PRO A 78 13.26 -17.44 11.90
CA PRO A 78 13.29 -16.13 12.55
C PRO A 78 12.11 -16.00 13.53
N PRO A 79 12.26 -15.23 14.61
CA PRO A 79 11.13 -14.96 15.50
C PRO A 79 10.03 -14.17 14.77
N SER A 80 8.75 -14.52 15.04
CA SER A 80 7.60 -13.89 14.37
C SER A 80 7.49 -12.40 14.65
N ILE A 81 7.93 -11.97 15.82
CA ILE A 81 8.00 -10.55 16.19
C ILE A 81 9.10 -9.79 15.42
N GLY A 82 10.01 -10.50 14.79
CA GLY A 82 11.23 -9.96 14.20
C GLY A 82 12.42 -10.00 15.17
N ILE A 83 13.63 -10.05 14.61
CA ILE A 83 14.88 -10.05 15.39
C ILE A 83 15.01 -8.74 16.19
N GLU A 84 15.66 -8.82 17.35
CA GLU A 84 15.87 -7.64 18.20
C GLU A 84 16.56 -6.48 17.49
N PRO A 85 17.64 -6.70 16.68
CA PRO A 85 18.25 -5.62 15.93
C PRO A 85 17.31 -4.87 14.99
N LEU A 86 16.35 -5.56 14.34
CA LEU A 86 15.37 -4.91 13.48
C LEU A 86 14.41 -4.03 14.28
N ARG A 87 13.91 -4.54 15.38
CA ARG A 87 12.99 -3.79 16.25
C ARG A 87 13.66 -2.58 16.90
N LYS A 88 14.93 -2.74 17.31
CA LYS A 88 15.73 -1.62 17.80
C LYS A 88 15.98 -0.58 16.71
N ALA A 89 16.38 -0.99 15.51
CA ALA A 89 16.58 -0.06 14.39
C ALA A 89 15.30 0.69 14.03
N ALA A 90 14.14 0.03 14.09
CA ALA A 90 12.84 0.66 13.88
C ALA A 90 12.51 1.68 14.98
N SER A 91 12.75 1.34 16.26
CA SER A 91 12.56 2.26 17.40
C SER A 91 13.47 3.49 17.25
N ASP A 92 14.76 3.29 16.98
CA ASP A 92 15.73 4.36 16.80
C ASP A 92 15.36 5.27 15.60
N TRP A 93 14.87 4.68 14.50
CA TRP A 93 14.37 5.41 13.34
C TRP A 93 13.13 6.25 13.69
N MET A 94 12.14 5.70 14.40
CA MET A 94 10.97 6.43 14.83
C MET A 94 11.35 7.61 15.73
N LYS A 95 12.34 7.44 16.60
CA LYS A 95 12.87 8.52 17.44
C LYS A 95 13.53 9.62 16.60
N ARG A 96 14.36 9.25 15.61
CA ARG A 96 15.05 10.23 14.74
C ARG A 96 14.10 10.99 13.83
N ARG A 97 13.12 10.30 13.23
CA ARG A 97 12.27 10.88 12.18
C ARG A 97 11.00 11.53 12.70
N PHE A 98 10.43 11.03 13.80
CA PHE A 98 9.13 11.47 14.32
C PHE A 98 9.19 11.97 15.76
N SER A 99 10.35 11.91 16.42
CA SER A 99 10.50 12.21 17.85
C SER A 99 9.64 11.31 18.75
N ILE A 100 9.40 10.07 18.32
CA ILE A 100 8.62 9.07 19.06
C ILE A 100 9.59 8.14 19.80
N ASP A 101 9.40 8.03 21.11
CA ASP A 101 10.13 7.10 21.96
C ASP A 101 9.25 5.87 22.23
N ILE A 102 9.44 4.81 21.46
CA ILE A 102 8.67 3.58 21.57
C ILE A 102 9.59 2.40 21.92
N SER A 103 9.15 1.58 22.87
CA SER A 103 9.91 0.37 23.22
C SER A 103 10.00 -0.60 22.04
N PRO A 104 11.18 -1.21 21.77
CA PRO A 104 11.29 -2.29 20.80
C PRO A 104 10.38 -3.50 21.07
N GLN A 105 9.84 -3.63 22.29
CA GLN A 105 8.86 -4.67 22.62
C GLN A 105 7.47 -4.40 22.00
N ASN A 106 7.16 -3.14 21.73
CA ASN A 106 5.92 -2.69 21.10
C ASN A 106 6.07 -2.50 19.59
N ILE A 107 7.07 -3.17 18.99
CA ILE A 107 7.35 -3.19 17.55
C ILE A 107 7.41 -4.64 17.08
N ALA A 108 6.80 -4.94 15.94
CA ALA A 108 6.88 -6.25 15.33
C ALA A 108 7.00 -6.20 13.82
N ALA A 109 7.71 -7.16 13.23
CA ALA A 109 7.91 -7.29 11.80
C ALA A 109 6.65 -7.78 11.06
N CYS A 110 6.48 -7.36 9.81
CA CYS A 110 5.47 -7.88 8.89
C CYS A 110 6.07 -8.16 7.50
N ILE A 111 5.44 -9.08 6.74
CA ILE A 111 5.89 -9.52 5.40
C ILE A 111 5.50 -8.47 4.34
N GLY A 112 5.96 -7.22 4.55
CA GLY A 112 5.46 -6.04 3.86
C GLY A 112 4.06 -5.65 4.36
N THR A 113 3.71 -4.39 4.15
CA THR A 113 2.47 -3.84 4.74
C THR A 113 1.20 -4.33 4.06
N LYS A 114 1.25 -4.76 2.78
CA LYS A 114 0.07 -5.27 2.08
C LYS A 114 -0.56 -6.47 2.78
N GLU A 115 0.24 -7.45 3.19
CA GLU A 115 -0.29 -8.62 3.90
C GLU A 115 -0.83 -8.24 5.28
N PHE A 116 -0.15 -7.31 5.99
CA PHE A 116 -0.61 -6.80 7.26
C PHE A 116 -1.97 -6.11 7.12
N VAL A 117 -2.12 -5.22 6.15
CA VAL A 117 -3.40 -4.54 5.85
C VAL A 117 -4.50 -5.55 5.53
N ALA A 118 -4.21 -6.53 4.67
CA ALA A 118 -5.20 -7.51 4.24
C ALA A 118 -5.65 -8.46 5.36
N THR A 119 -4.77 -8.78 6.31
CA THR A 119 -5.04 -9.85 7.30
C THR A 119 -5.42 -9.32 8.68
N THR A 120 -5.06 -8.08 9.03
CA THR A 120 -5.33 -7.50 10.35
C THR A 120 -6.82 -7.53 10.73
N PRO A 121 -7.79 -7.18 9.85
CA PRO A 121 -9.21 -7.26 10.21
C PRO A 121 -9.63 -8.66 10.64
N HIS A 122 -9.10 -9.71 9.99
CA HIS A 122 -9.41 -11.10 10.33
C HIS A 122 -8.93 -11.44 11.76
N TRP A 123 -7.71 -11.05 12.10
CA TRP A 123 -7.17 -11.31 13.44
C TRP A 123 -7.92 -10.53 14.52
N LEU A 124 -8.23 -9.27 14.28
CA LEU A 124 -9.01 -8.47 15.23
C LEU A 124 -10.44 -9.00 15.40
N ARG A 125 -11.06 -9.51 14.33
CA ARG A 125 -12.38 -10.14 14.39
C ARG A 125 -12.41 -11.37 15.29
N LEU A 126 -11.32 -12.15 15.33
CA LEU A 126 -11.19 -13.26 16.27
C LEU A 126 -11.08 -12.79 17.72
N ARG A 127 -10.42 -11.64 17.95
CA ARG A 127 -10.29 -11.06 19.28
C ARG A 127 -11.59 -10.43 19.78
N SER A 128 -12.33 -9.80 18.88
CA SER A 128 -13.55 -9.03 19.19
C SER A 128 -14.71 -9.49 18.29
N PRO A 129 -15.31 -10.67 18.57
CA PRO A 129 -16.30 -11.28 17.70
C PRO A 129 -17.64 -10.54 17.64
N ASP A 130 -17.89 -9.60 18.54
CA ASP A 130 -19.03 -8.69 18.58
C ASP A 130 -18.86 -7.47 17.67
N LYS A 131 -17.62 -7.17 17.21
CA LYS A 131 -17.28 -6.06 16.34
C LYS A 131 -17.05 -6.55 14.92
N ASP A 132 -17.66 -5.92 13.92
CA ASP A 132 -17.61 -6.40 12.53
C ASP A 132 -17.43 -5.30 11.49
N THR A 133 -17.18 -4.08 11.87
CA THR A 133 -17.13 -2.95 10.94
C THR A 133 -15.71 -2.41 10.83
N VAL A 134 -15.20 -2.32 9.61
CA VAL A 134 -13.90 -1.73 9.29
C VAL A 134 -14.11 -0.44 8.53
N PHE A 135 -13.65 0.66 9.10
CA PHE A 135 -13.67 1.98 8.47
C PHE A 135 -12.38 2.23 7.69
N TYR A 136 -12.48 2.89 6.53
CA TYR A 136 -11.33 3.24 5.70
C TYR A 136 -11.68 4.46 4.81
N PRO A 137 -10.69 5.22 4.29
CA PRO A 137 -10.94 6.38 3.44
C PRO A 137 -11.67 5.98 2.15
N ALA A 138 -12.70 6.73 1.72
CA ALA A 138 -13.49 6.40 0.53
C ALA A 138 -12.70 6.43 -0.79
N VAL A 139 -11.58 7.18 -0.81
CA VAL A 139 -10.61 7.16 -1.91
C VAL A 139 -9.29 6.64 -1.34
N ALA A 140 -9.01 5.35 -1.56
CA ALA A 140 -7.93 4.69 -0.85
C ALA A 140 -7.35 3.47 -1.59
N TYR A 141 -6.30 2.95 -1.03
CA TYR A 141 -5.70 1.68 -1.48
C TYR A 141 -6.70 0.52 -1.33
N PRO A 142 -7.03 -0.21 -2.42
CA PRO A 142 -8.14 -1.18 -2.44
C PRO A 142 -8.04 -2.31 -1.41
N THR A 143 -6.86 -2.53 -0.84
CA THR A 143 -6.65 -3.61 0.11
C THR A 143 -7.31 -3.35 1.47
N TYR A 144 -7.65 -2.11 1.82
CA TYR A 144 -8.40 -1.83 3.06
C TYR A 144 -9.80 -2.45 3.00
N GLU A 145 -10.53 -2.20 1.91
CA GLU A 145 -11.83 -2.79 1.66
C GLU A 145 -11.74 -4.32 1.56
N MET A 146 -10.79 -4.80 0.73
CA MET A 146 -10.64 -6.24 0.51
C MET A 146 -10.27 -6.98 1.80
N GLY A 147 -9.44 -6.40 2.67
CA GLY A 147 -9.11 -6.98 3.97
C GLY A 147 -10.34 -7.13 4.87
N ALA A 148 -11.25 -6.16 4.87
CA ALA A 148 -12.50 -6.24 5.59
C ALA A 148 -13.40 -7.36 5.03
N ILE A 149 -13.55 -7.45 3.70
CA ILE A 149 -14.34 -8.47 3.03
C ILE A 149 -13.80 -9.88 3.34
N LEU A 150 -12.48 -10.08 3.22
CA LEU A 150 -11.82 -11.36 3.51
C LEU A 150 -11.94 -11.77 4.99
N ALA A 151 -12.13 -10.82 5.88
CA ALA A 151 -12.40 -11.02 7.30
C ALA A 151 -13.89 -11.27 7.63
N ASN A 152 -14.75 -11.31 6.60
CA ASN A 152 -16.21 -11.32 6.78
C ASN A 152 -16.70 -10.17 7.66
N CYS A 153 -16.09 -8.99 7.47
CA CYS A 153 -16.47 -7.73 8.10
C CYS A 153 -17.23 -6.84 7.11
N ARG A 154 -17.92 -5.85 7.65
CA ARG A 154 -18.58 -4.79 6.89
C ARG A 154 -17.54 -3.71 6.55
N PRO A 155 -17.18 -3.49 5.27
CA PRO A 155 -16.37 -2.36 4.88
C PRO A 155 -17.22 -1.09 4.86
N ILE A 156 -16.77 -0.03 5.50
CA ILE A 156 -17.41 1.31 5.44
C ILE A 156 -16.35 2.31 4.93
N ALA A 157 -16.59 2.78 3.71
CA ALA A 157 -15.83 3.85 3.10
C ALA A 157 -16.23 5.19 3.71
N VAL A 158 -15.34 5.84 4.44
CA VAL A 158 -15.57 7.13 5.07
C VAL A 158 -15.35 8.24 4.03
N PRO A 159 -16.31 9.13 3.80
CA PRO A 159 -16.19 10.21 2.83
C PRO A 159 -14.96 11.09 3.10
N MET A 160 -14.42 11.68 2.03
CA MET A 160 -13.30 12.61 2.12
C MET A 160 -13.82 14.05 2.09
N ARG A 161 -13.27 14.90 2.95
CA ARG A 161 -13.49 16.36 2.89
C ARG A 161 -12.72 16.97 1.71
N ALA A 162 -13.04 18.20 1.39
CA ALA A 162 -12.40 18.93 0.27
C ALA A 162 -10.88 19.14 0.45
N ASP A 163 -10.41 19.15 1.69
CA ASP A 163 -8.99 19.24 2.06
C ASP A 163 -8.25 17.89 2.00
N GLY A 164 -8.94 16.81 1.65
CA GLY A 164 -8.36 15.47 1.55
C GLY A 164 -8.33 14.69 2.86
N THR A 165 -8.86 15.22 3.96
CA THR A 165 -9.00 14.49 5.23
C THR A 165 -10.29 13.66 5.26
N MET A 166 -10.33 12.62 6.11
CA MET A 166 -11.54 11.82 6.31
C MET A 166 -12.60 12.60 7.08
N ASP A 167 -13.86 12.50 6.63
CA ASP A 167 -15.01 13.05 7.34
C ASP A 167 -15.51 12.09 8.42
N LEU A 168 -14.81 12.02 9.55
CA LEU A 168 -15.13 11.12 10.66
C LEU A 168 -16.50 11.43 11.28
N ASP A 169 -17.00 12.65 11.15
CA ASP A 169 -18.33 13.05 11.65
C ASP A 169 -19.46 12.41 10.85
N SER A 170 -19.18 11.94 9.64
CA SER A 170 -20.14 11.21 8.81
C SER A 170 -20.43 9.78 9.29
N ILE A 171 -19.59 9.24 10.20
CA ILE A 171 -19.76 7.89 10.73
C ILE A 171 -20.93 7.88 11.73
N SER A 172 -21.97 7.08 11.43
CA SER A 172 -23.13 6.99 12.32
C SER A 172 -22.75 6.41 13.68
N PRO A 173 -23.41 6.82 14.78
CA PRO A 173 -23.20 6.21 16.11
C PRO A 173 -23.45 4.68 16.11
N ALA A 174 -24.37 4.21 15.30
CA ALA A 174 -24.67 2.77 15.18
C ALA A 174 -23.54 2.00 14.52
N ASP A 175 -22.89 2.57 13.50
CA ASP A 175 -21.72 1.96 12.87
C ASP A 175 -20.48 2.07 13.77
N ALA A 176 -20.27 3.21 14.42
CA ALA A 176 -19.17 3.39 15.38
C ALA A 176 -19.25 2.35 16.51
N ALA A 177 -20.45 2.07 17.04
CA ALA A 177 -20.65 1.04 18.08
C ALA A 177 -20.28 -0.38 17.63
N ARG A 178 -20.29 -0.67 16.32
CA ARG A 178 -19.83 -1.93 15.70
C ARG A 178 -18.38 -1.88 15.22
N GLY A 179 -17.71 -0.76 15.40
CA GLY A 179 -16.33 -0.53 14.91
C GLY A 179 -15.35 -1.55 15.42
N LEU A 180 -14.72 -2.27 14.51
CA LEU A 180 -13.61 -3.19 14.76
C LEU A 180 -12.29 -2.46 14.68
N MET A 181 -12.13 -1.60 13.68
CA MET A 181 -10.95 -0.77 13.46
C MET A 181 -11.22 0.35 12.45
N LEU A 182 -10.37 1.37 12.52
CA LEU A 182 -10.30 2.46 11.54
C LEU A 182 -8.92 2.46 10.86
N TRP A 183 -8.90 2.37 9.54
CA TRP A 183 -7.70 2.62 8.73
C TRP A 183 -7.57 4.11 8.42
N VAL A 184 -6.36 4.65 8.64
CA VAL A 184 -5.93 5.98 8.15
C VAL A 184 -4.70 5.76 7.27
N ASN A 185 -4.55 6.55 6.22
CA ASN A 185 -3.36 6.49 5.35
C ASN A 185 -2.81 7.89 5.09
N SER A 186 -1.68 8.22 5.71
CA SER A 186 -1.07 9.56 5.61
C SER A 186 0.46 9.47 5.50
N PRO A 187 1.05 10.03 4.43
CA PRO A 187 0.42 10.53 3.20
C PRO A 187 -0.38 9.46 2.45
N SER A 188 -1.48 9.88 1.85
CA SER A 188 -2.46 8.97 1.25
C SER A 188 -2.02 8.42 -0.12
N ASN A 189 -2.35 7.18 -0.38
CA ASN A 189 -2.42 6.58 -1.71
C ASN A 189 -3.91 6.40 -2.07
N PRO A 190 -4.44 7.11 -3.09
CA PRO A 190 -3.73 7.70 -4.24
C PRO A 190 -3.44 9.19 -4.17
N THR A 191 -4.07 9.94 -3.26
CA THR A 191 -4.23 11.40 -3.35
C THR A 191 -2.97 12.18 -3.00
N GLY A 192 -2.07 11.61 -2.19
CA GLY A 192 -0.93 12.31 -1.62
C GLY A 192 -1.30 13.30 -0.51
N ALA A 193 -2.57 13.38 -0.10
CA ALA A 193 -3.04 14.25 0.98
C ALA A 193 -2.51 13.79 2.35
N LEU A 194 -2.42 14.73 3.27
CA LEU A 194 -2.09 14.48 4.68
C LEU A 194 -3.38 14.47 5.48
N ASP A 195 -3.70 13.36 6.11
CA ASP A 195 -4.87 13.25 6.98
C ASP A 195 -4.62 13.85 8.37
N ASP A 196 -5.67 14.21 9.08
CA ASP A 196 -5.60 14.63 10.49
C ASP A 196 -5.48 13.41 11.41
N LEU A 197 -4.25 12.98 11.63
CA LEU A 197 -3.95 11.82 12.50
C LEU A 197 -4.40 12.07 13.94
N GLY A 198 -4.37 13.32 14.42
CA GLY A 198 -4.83 13.69 15.76
C GLY A 198 -6.33 13.52 15.91
N ALA A 199 -7.11 14.03 14.94
CA ALA A 199 -8.57 13.85 14.93
C ALA A 199 -8.95 12.37 14.83
N ALA A 200 -8.28 11.59 13.99
CA ALA A 200 -8.52 10.16 13.86
C ALA A 200 -8.27 9.40 15.18
N VAL A 201 -7.15 9.66 15.85
CA VAL A 201 -6.83 9.07 17.17
C VAL A 201 -7.84 9.49 18.23
N ALA A 202 -8.24 10.76 18.27
CA ALA A 202 -9.24 11.25 19.22
C ALA A 202 -10.60 10.57 18.99
N TRP A 203 -11.05 10.48 17.73
CA TRP A 203 -12.27 9.78 17.35
C TRP A 203 -12.24 8.30 17.76
N GLY A 204 -11.13 7.61 17.47
CA GLY A 204 -10.96 6.21 17.86
C GLY A 204 -11.09 5.98 19.36
N ARG A 205 -10.50 6.85 20.18
CA ARG A 205 -10.60 6.77 21.65
C ARG A 205 -12.00 7.03 22.17
N VAL A 206 -12.71 8.03 21.62
CA VAL A 206 -14.08 8.34 22.00
C VAL A 206 -15.03 7.16 21.74
N HIS A 207 -14.83 6.46 20.61
CA HIS A 207 -15.69 5.36 20.18
C HIS A 207 -15.17 3.96 20.56
N ALA A 208 -14.03 3.86 21.26
CA ALA A 208 -13.33 2.62 21.59
C ALA A 208 -13.05 1.76 20.33
N VAL A 209 -12.67 2.42 19.22
CA VAL A 209 -12.30 1.82 17.94
C VAL A 209 -10.78 2.01 17.74
N PRO A 210 -9.99 0.94 17.66
CA PRO A 210 -8.55 1.08 17.45
C PRO A 210 -8.24 1.67 16.07
N VAL A 211 -7.26 2.57 16.04
CA VAL A 211 -6.81 3.27 14.83
C VAL A 211 -5.53 2.62 14.31
N PHE A 212 -5.57 2.23 13.05
CA PHE A 212 -4.42 1.70 12.31
C PHE A 212 -4.00 2.72 11.25
N SER A 213 -2.80 3.27 11.41
CA SER A 213 -2.25 4.28 10.50
C SER A 213 -1.23 3.66 9.55
N ASP A 214 -1.57 3.62 8.27
CA ASP A 214 -0.62 3.23 7.22
C ASP A 214 0.23 4.43 6.82
N GLU A 215 1.48 4.42 7.30
CA GLU A 215 2.45 5.49 7.15
C GLU A 215 3.57 5.14 6.16
N CYS A 216 3.27 4.26 5.18
CA CYS A 216 4.26 3.78 4.20
C CYS A 216 4.93 4.88 3.37
N TYR A 217 4.31 6.06 3.28
CA TYR A 217 4.82 7.22 2.53
C TYR A 217 5.32 8.35 3.42
N ALA A 218 5.37 8.20 4.74
CA ALA A 218 5.68 9.28 5.69
C ALA A 218 7.02 9.98 5.38
N GLU A 219 8.05 9.24 4.92
CA GLU A 219 9.33 9.82 4.51
C GLU A 219 9.23 10.74 3.29
N PHE A 220 8.17 10.65 2.51
CA PHE A 220 7.91 11.47 1.32
C PHE A 220 6.85 12.54 1.60
N THR A 221 6.91 13.19 2.74
CA THR A 221 6.15 14.41 3.03
C THR A 221 6.95 15.62 2.55
N TRP A 222 6.32 16.53 1.77
CA TRP A 222 7.09 17.49 0.96
C TRP A 222 7.30 18.86 1.62
N ASN A 223 6.27 19.46 2.16
CA ASN A 223 6.31 20.84 2.62
C ASN A 223 6.25 20.98 4.14
N THR A 224 6.10 19.86 4.85
CA THR A 224 6.08 19.79 6.31
C THR A 224 6.97 18.64 6.79
N SER A 225 7.22 18.58 8.09
CA SER A 225 7.87 17.41 8.69
C SER A 225 6.95 16.20 8.62
N PRO A 226 7.51 14.97 8.45
CA PRO A 226 6.72 13.74 8.49
C PRO A 226 6.01 13.61 9.85
N LYS A 227 4.77 13.11 9.81
CA LYS A 227 3.96 12.89 11.02
C LYS A 227 3.65 11.41 11.19
N SER A 228 3.33 11.03 12.42
CA SER A 228 2.88 9.69 12.78
C SER A 228 1.74 9.77 13.79
N ALA A 229 0.78 8.86 13.71
CA ALA A 229 -0.32 8.77 14.67
C ALA A 229 0.16 8.54 16.10
N LEU A 230 1.32 7.90 16.28
CA LEU A 230 1.92 7.68 17.62
C LEU A 230 2.41 8.97 18.30
N GLN A 231 2.51 10.10 17.60
CA GLN A 231 2.76 11.40 18.25
C GLN A 231 1.59 11.83 19.15
N HIS A 232 0.41 11.20 18.97
CA HIS A 232 -0.78 11.42 19.79
C HIS A 232 -0.96 10.34 20.89
N GLY A 233 0.10 9.52 21.15
CA GLY A 233 0.11 8.41 22.11
C GLY A 233 -0.28 7.08 21.51
N ASP A 234 0.11 5.98 22.15
CA ASP A 234 0.00 4.62 21.64
C ASP A 234 -1.31 3.90 22.01
N SER A 235 -2.03 4.34 23.04
CA SER A 235 -3.27 3.68 23.49
C SER A 235 -4.31 3.61 22.37
N GLY A 236 -4.65 2.40 21.92
CA GLY A 236 -5.57 2.12 20.82
C GLY A 236 -5.02 2.48 19.43
N VAL A 237 -3.71 2.73 19.28
CA VAL A 237 -3.08 3.15 18.01
C VAL A 237 -2.02 2.15 17.57
N VAL A 238 -2.07 1.75 16.30
CA VAL A 238 -1.02 0.97 15.65
C VAL A 238 -0.62 1.66 14.36
N VAL A 239 0.66 1.92 14.17
CA VAL A 239 1.20 2.40 12.89
C VAL A 239 1.86 1.28 12.12
N VAL A 240 1.85 1.36 10.79
CA VAL A 240 2.54 0.41 9.94
C VAL A 240 3.46 1.12 8.94
N HIS A 241 4.70 0.66 8.85
CA HIS A 241 5.75 1.22 8.00
C HIS A 241 6.34 0.17 7.07
N SER A 242 6.62 0.55 5.83
CA SER A 242 7.17 -0.31 4.79
C SER A 242 8.55 0.14 4.35
N LEU A 243 9.48 -0.79 4.24
CA LEU A 243 10.76 -0.53 3.58
C LEU A 243 10.67 -0.61 2.04
N SER A 244 9.54 -1.08 1.52
CA SER A 244 9.28 -1.17 0.07
C SER A 244 9.39 0.19 -0.63
N LYS A 245 8.91 1.26 0.03
CA LYS A 245 8.86 2.61 -0.56
C LYS A 245 10.05 3.44 -0.13
N ARG A 246 10.32 3.44 1.19
CA ARG A 246 11.39 4.20 1.82
C ARG A 246 12.78 3.83 1.26
N SER A 247 13.02 2.53 1.00
CA SER A 247 14.37 2.01 0.71
C SER A 247 14.43 1.17 -0.57
N ASN A 248 13.43 1.30 -1.46
CA ASN A 248 13.35 0.56 -2.73
C ASN A 248 13.39 -0.97 -2.57
N LEU A 249 12.83 -1.50 -1.47
CA LEU A 249 12.87 -2.92 -1.10
C LEU A 249 11.54 -3.65 -1.31
N ALA A 250 10.77 -3.27 -2.33
CA ALA A 250 9.44 -3.84 -2.55
C ALA A 250 9.44 -5.37 -2.68
N GLY A 251 10.44 -5.95 -3.35
CA GLY A 251 10.59 -7.39 -3.53
C GLY A 251 11.09 -8.14 -2.28
N VAL A 252 11.69 -7.45 -1.32
CA VAL A 252 12.26 -8.07 -0.11
C VAL A 252 11.20 -8.45 0.92
N ARG A 253 10.03 -7.83 0.85
CA ARG A 253 8.86 -8.12 1.71
C ARG A 253 9.13 -7.88 3.20
N VAL A 254 9.66 -6.75 3.56
CA VAL A 254 9.93 -6.35 4.95
C VAL A 254 9.27 -5.01 5.29
N GLY A 255 8.65 -4.98 6.44
CA GLY A 255 8.07 -3.83 7.11
C GLY A 255 7.90 -4.12 8.58
N PHE A 256 7.33 -3.20 9.30
CA PHE A 256 7.02 -3.38 10.72
C PHE A 256 5.73 -2.62 11.09
N TYR A 257 5.14 -3.04 12.20
CA TYR A 257 4.06 -2.32 12.86
C TYR A 257 4.44 -2.05 14.31
N ALA A 258 3.91 -0.97 14.87
CA ALA A 258 4.27 -0.49 16.20
C ALA A 258 3.10 0.23 16.86
N GLY A 259 3.02 0.24 18.18
CA GLY A 259 1.99 1.01 18.89
C GLY A 259 1.49 0.35 20.17
N ASP A 260 0.16 0.32 20.34
CA ASP A 260 -0.52 -0.21 21.50
C ASP A 260 0.03 -1.58 21.91
N PRO A 261 0.58 -1.70 23.15
CA PRO A 261 1.24 -2.94 23.60
C PRO A 261 0.34 -4.17 23.55
N ASP A 262 -0.93 -4.04 23.90
CA ASP A 262 -1.87 -5.16 23.94
C ASP A 262 -2.25 -5.62 22.55
N ILE A 263 -2.45 -4.69 21.62
CA ILE A 263 -2.76 -5.00 20.22
C ILE A 263 -1.53 -5.62 19.54
N VAL A 264 -0.34 -5.02 19.69
CA VAL A 264 0.90 -5.53 19.12
C VAL A 264 1.21 -6.94 19.67
N ASN A 265 1.05 -7.13 21.00
CA ASN A 265 1.27 -8.44 21.62
C ASN A 265 0.30 -9.50 21.11
N TYR A 266 -0.99 -9.17 20.98
CA TYR A 266 -1.98 -10.07 20.41
C TYR A 266 -1.63 -10.45 18.95
N LEU A 267 -1.37 -9.47 18.09
CA LEU A 267 -1.07 -9.70 16.69
C LEU A 267 0.19 -10.54 16.50
N LYS A 268 1.26 -10.32 17.28
CA LYS A 268 2.49 -11.11 17.17
C LYS A 268 2.25 -12.59 17.51
N GLU A 269 1.42 -12.89 18.52
CA GLU A 269 1.14 -14.27 18.90
C GLU A 269 0.29 -14.99 17.84
N VAL A 270 -0.77 -14.36 17.34
CA VAL A 270 -1.58 -14.92 16.26
C VAL A 270 -0.72 -15.18 15.01
N ARG A 271 0.08 -14.19 14.61
CA ARG A 271 0.96 -14.27 13.42
C ARG A 271 2.02 -15.37 13.56
N LYS A 272 2.47 -15.65 14.79
CA LYS A 272 3.36 -16.76 15.09
C LYS A 272 2.71 -18.14 14.79
N HIS A 273 1.45 -18.32 15.22
CA HIS A 273 0.72 -19.55 14.97
C HIS A 273 0.44 -19.78 13.47
N VAL A 274 0.24 -18.70 12.71
CA VAL A 274 -0.02 -18.76 11.26
C VAL A 274 1.27 -18.92 10.43
N GLY A 275 2.44 -18.78 11.06
CA GLY A 275 3.74 -18.87 10.36
C GLY A 275 4.10 -17.62 9.56
N MET A 276 3.56 -16.46 9.90
CA MET A 276 3.89 -15.18 9.25
C MET A 276 5.23 -14.65 9.76
N LEU A 277 6.31 -15.17 9.22
CA LEU A 277 7.68 -14.88 9.61
C LEU A 277 8.38 -14.11 8.48
N VAL A 278 8.94 -12.95 8.78
CA VAL A 278 9.79 -12.24 7.82
C VAL A 278 11.11 -13.00 7.67
N PRO A 279 11.56 -13.36 6.47
CA PRO A 279 12.82 -14.07 6.27
C PRO A 279 14.00 -13.35 6.91
N GLY A 280 14.93 -14.11 7.52
CA GLY A 280 16.11 -13.56 8.19
C GLY A 280 16.94 -12.60 7.35
N PRO A 281 17.30 -12.95 6.08
CA PRO A 281 18.01 -12.02 5.19
C PRO A 281 17.27 -10.71 4.96
N ALA A 282 15.93 -10.75 4.83
CA ALA A 282 15.11 -9.56 4.69
C ALA A 282 15.15 -8.67 5.95
N GLN A 283 15.18 -9.29 7.13
CA GLN A 283 15.32 -8.55 8.39
C GLN A 283 16.69 -7.91 8.52
N ALA A 284 17.77 -8.61 8.14
CA ALA A 284 19.15 -8.08 8.15
C ALA A 284 19.26 -6.85 7.23
N ALA A 285 18.71 -6.94 6.02
CA ALA A 285 18.61 -5.79 5.11
C ALA A 285 17.80 -4.65 5.69
N GLY A 286 16.70 -4.95 6.39
CA GLY A 286 15.87 -3.98 7.09
C GLY A 286 16.62 -3.20 8.17
N VAL A 287 17.50 -3.87 8.94
CA VAL A 287 18.38 -3.23 9.93
C VAL A 287 19.27 -2.18 9.28
N VAL A 288 19.96 -2.55 8.19
CA VAL A 288 20.86 -1.63 7.49
C VAL A 288 20.09 -0.45 6.90
N ALA A 289 18.95 -0.71 6.27
CA ALA A 289 18.12 0.32 5.67
C ALA A 289 17.55 1.32 6.70
N LEU A 290 17.10 0.86 7.88
CA LEU A 290 16.57 1.73 8.92
C LEU A 290 17.65 2.57 9.62
N ASN A 291 18.90 2.12 9.61
CA ASN A 291 20.02 2.86 10.19
C ASN A 291 20.65 3.89 9.24
N ASP A 292 20.22 3.93 7.99
CA ASP A 292 20.69 4.89 6.98
C ASP A 292 19.53 5.80 6.54
N ASP A 293 19.62 7.08 6.87
CA ASP A 293 18.65 8.08 6.43
C ASP A 293 19.12 8.82 5.16
N ALA A 294 20.43 8.76 4.84
CA ALA A 294 21.02 9.50 3.71
C ALA A 294 20.46 9.02 2.36
N HIS A 295 20.32 7.69 2.15
CA HIS A 295 19.75 7.16 0.92
C HIS A 295 18.28 7.59 0.71
N VAL A 296 17.55 7.79 1.82
CA VAL A 296 16.17 8.27 1.75
C VAL A 296 16.12 9.72 1.26
N GLU A 297 17.03 10.58 1.74
CA GLU A 297 17.08 11.98 1.29
C GLU A 297 17.47 12.07 -0.20
N VAL A 298 18.37 11.21 -0.68
CA VAL A 298 18.68 11.11 -2.12
C VAL A 298 17.42 10.74 -2.90
N GLN A 299 16.70 9.70 -2.48
CA GLN A 299 15.48 9.24 -3.14
C GLN A 299 14.35 10.28 -3.07
N ARG A 300 14.21 11.00 -1.96
CA ARG A 300 13.26 12.13 -1.81
C ARG A 300 13.50 13.20 -2.85
N ASN A 301 14.74 13.63 -3.01
CA ASN A 301 15.10 14.66 -3.99
C ASN A 301 14.78 14.20 -5.42
N LEU A 302 15.05 12.94 -5.72
CA LEU A 302 14.74 12.34 -7.02
C LEU A 302 13.23 12.32 -7.29
N TYR A 303 12.42 11.83 -6.35
CA TYR A 303 10.96 11.83 -6.51
C TYR A 303 10.38 13.25 -6.60
N ARG A 304 10.90 14.19 -5.83
CA ARG A 304 10.47 15.61 -5.92
C ARG A 304 10.73 16.19 -7.31
N ALA A 305 11.88 15.88 -7.93
CA ALA A 305 12.21 16.29 -9.29
C ALA A 305 11.29 15.63 -10.31
N ARG A 306 11.08 14.31 -10.19
CA ARG A 306 10.20 13.54 -11.06
C ARG A 306 8.73 14.01 -10.99
N LEU A 307 8.21 14.27 -9.80
CA LEU A 307 6.86 14.82 -9.61
C LEU A 307 6.69 16.12 -10.38
N LYS A 308 7.65 17.06 -10.26
CA LYS A 308 7.61 18.35 -10.96
C LYS A 308 7.69 18.17 -12.49
N SER A 309 8.62 17.37 -12.96
CA SER A 309 8.84 17.13 -14.38
C SER A 309 7.64 16.44 -15.03
N VAL A 310 7.11 15.37 -14.42
CA VAL A 310 5.96 14.63 -14.97
C VAL A 310 4.69 15.50 -14.92
N ALA A 311 4.46 16.24 -13.83
CA ALA A 311 3.32 17.17 -13.75
C ALA A 311 3.39 18.22 -14.86
N HIS A 312 4.56 18.82 -15.12
CA HIS A 312 4.75 19.77 -16.20
C HIS A 312 4.49 19.16 -17.58
N THR A 313 5.05 17.97 -17.84
CA THR A 313 4.86 17.25 -19.12
C THR A 313 3.38 16.98 -19.39
N LEU A 314 2.70 16.40 -18.40
CA LEU A 314 1.29 16.02 -18.54
C LEU A 314 0.38 17.27 -18.61
N SER A 315 0.66 18.34 -17.85
CA SER A 315 -0.08 19.60 -17.93
C SER A 315 0.06 20.23 -19.31
N THR A 316 1.28 20.31 -19.85
CA THR A 316 1.54 20.89 -21.18
C THR A 316 0.83 20.11 -22.28
N TRP A 317 0.87 18.77 -22.20
CA TRP A 317 0.23 17.90 -23.18
C TRP A 317 -1.29 17.91 -23.12
N SER A 318 -1.85 17.86 -21.90
CA SER A 318 -3.30 17.68 -21.72
C SER A 318 -4.06 19.01 -21.57
N GLY A 319 -3.39 20.08 -21.20
CA GLY A 319 -4.01 21.35 -20.80
C GLY A 319 -4.63 21.35 -19.41
N LEU A 320 -4.50 20.23 -18.65
CA LEU A 320 -5.06 20.09 -17.31
C LEU A 320 -4.17 20.71 -16.24
N SER A 321 -4.78 21.19 -15.15
CA SER A 321 -4.04 21.59 -13.94
C SER A 321 -3.70 20.35 -13.11
N ILE A 322 -2.42 20.11 -12.88
CA ILE A 322 -1.92 18.98 -12.10
C ILE A 322 -1.25 19.49 -10.83
N PRO A 323 -1.89 19.38 -9.66
CA PRO A 323 -1.35 19.87 -8.42
C PRO A 323 -0.14 19.07 -7.95
N PHE A 324 0.80 19.75 -7.29
CA PHE A 324 1.87 19.06 -6.59
C PHE A 324 1.32 18.46 -5.28
N PRO A 325 1.56 17.16 -4.97
CA PRO A 325 0.98 16.53 -3.80
C PRO A 325 1.61 17.05 -2.49
N GLU A 326 0.93 16.87 -1.37
CA GLU A 326 1.49 17.13 -0.03
C GLU A 326 2.47 16.04 0.40
N GLY A 327 2.27 14.80 -0.08
CA GLY A 327 3.14 13.66 0.19
C GLY A 327 3.04 12.55 -0.84
N GLY A 328 3.82 11.48 -0.62
CA GLY A 328 3.91 10.36 -1.55
C GLY A 328 4.67 10.69 -2.84
N PHE A 329 4.61 9.78 -3.79
CA PHE A 329 5.22 9.93 -5.13
C PHE A 329 4.17 9.70 -6.23
N TYR A 330 2.93 10.12 -5.96
CA TYR A 330 1.82 10.09 -6.89
C TYR A 330 1.36 11.48 -7.27
N LEU A 331 1.05 11.68 -8.55
CA LEU A 331 0.19 12.77 -8.97
C LEU A 331 -1.24 12.23 -8.99
N TRP A 332 -2.16 12.98 -8.42
CA TRP A 332 -3.58 12.70 -8.41
C TRP A 332 -4.33 13.96 -8.85
N PHE A 333 -5.10 13.85 -9.93
CA PHE A 333 -5.80 14.99 -10.49
C PHE A 333 -7.06 14.58 -11.24
N ASP A 334 -8.00 15.51 -11.35
CA ASP A 334 -9.22 15.36 -12.14
C ASP A 334 -8.86 15.41 -13.64
N ALA A 335 -9.17 14.33 -14.34
CA ALA A 335 -9.01 14.19 -15.78
C ALA A 335 -10.36 14.24 -16.52
N THR A 336 -11.46 14.57 -15.80
CA THR A 336 -12.86 14.53 -16.26
C THR A 336 -13.34 13.09 -16.53
N ASP A 337 -12.54 12.28 -17.19
CA ASP A 337 -12.72 10.85 -17.43
C ASP A 337 -11.36 10.15 -17.30
N GLY A 338 -11.16 9.45 -16.19
CA GLY A 338 -9.89 8.77 -15.87
C GLY A 338 -9.55 7.67 -16.89
N TRP A 339 -10.54 6.96 -17.44
CA TRP A 339 -10.32 5.91 -18.43
C TRP A 339 -9.95 6.47 -19.79
N ALA A 340 -10.68 7.50 -20.28
CA ALA A 340 -10.36 8.16 -21.54
C ALA A 340 -8.96 8.81 -21.50
N PHE A 341 -8.57 9.40 -20.36
CA PHE A 341 -7.23 9.94 -20.18
C PHE A 341 -6.16 8.85 -20.23
N ALA A 342 -6.37 7.73 -19.52
CA ALA A 342 -5.43 6.60 -19.50
C ALA A 342 -5.26 5.98 -20.89
N GLU A 343 -6.33 5.79 -21.66
CA GLU A 343 -6.27 5.30 -23.04
C GLU A 343 -5.50 6.27 -23.95
N ARG A 344 -5.83 7.56 -23.88
CA ARG A 344 -5.17 8.60 -24.69
C ARG A 344 -3.67 8.65 -24.38
N LEU A 345 -3.28 8.59 -23.10
CA LEU A 345 -1.88 8.60 -22.69
C LEU A 345 -1.14 7.33 -23.18
N ALA A 346 -1.78 6.17 -23.12
CA ALA A 346 -1.20 4.92 -23.66
C ALA A 346 -0.97 5.01 -25.18
N ARG A 347 -1.95 5.57 -25.89
CA ARG A 347 -1.90 5.73 -27.36
C ARG A 347 -0.91 6.78 -27.83
N GLU A 348 -0.78 7.89 -27.11
CA GLU A 348 0.04 9.04 -27.56
C GLU A 348 1.43 9.05 -26.90
N GLY A 349 1.55 8.66 -25.63
CA GLY A 349 2.78 8.71 -24.87
C GLY A 349 3.43 7.35 -24.63
N GLY A 350 2.74 6.25 -24.96
CA GLY A 350 3.21 4.91 -24.63
C GLY A 350 3.33 4.68 -23.11
N ALA A 351 2.49 5.36 -22.33
CA ALA A 351 2.56 5.30 -20.88
C ALA A 351 1.26 4.80 -20.26
N LEU A 352 1.37 4.06 -19.16
CA LEU A 352 0.24 3.54 -18.39
C LEU A 352 0.07 4.34 -17.10
N VAL A 353 -1.17 4.65 -16.75
CA VAL A 353 -1.57 5.25 -15.46
C VAL A 353 -2.76 4.50 -14.89
N SER A 354 -3.05 4.69 -13.61
CA SER A 354 -4.24 4.07 -13.01
C SER A 354 -5.44 5.00 -13.12
N PRO A 355 -6.55 4.58 -13.76
CA PRO A 355 -7.83 5.25 -13.59
C PRO A 355 -8.21 5.30 -12.12
N GLY A 356 -8.82 6.39 -11.71
CA GLY A 356 -9.05 6.67 -10.30
C GLY A 356 -10.15 5.81 -9.65
N ASP A 357 -11.02 5.17 -10.45
CA ASP A 357 -12.01 4.21 -9.96
C ASP A 357 -11.39 2.97 -9.30
N PHE A 358 -10.08 2.70 -9.54
CA PHE A 358 -9.34 1.67 -8.83
C PHE A 358 -9.24 1.93 -7.31
N TYR A 359 -9.45 3.16 -6.89
CA TYR A 359 -9.29 3.63 -5.51
C TYR A 359 -10.61 3.99 -4.84
N GLY A 360 -11.73 3.69 -5.48
CA GLY A 360 -13.07 3.95 -5.00
C GLY A 360 -13.89 4.80 -5.97
N ALA A 361 -15.21 4.72 -5.85
CA ALA A 361 -16.16 5.39 -6.77
C ALA A 361 -15.94 6.91 -6.84
N GLY A 362 -15.54 7.54 -5.73
CA GLY A 362 -15.25 8.98 -5.68
C GLY A 362 -14.04 9.41 -6.53
N GLY A 363 -13.23 8.45 -6.99
CA GLY A 363 -12.07 8.71 -7.84
C GLY A 363 -12.31 8.58 -9.34
N ALA A 364 -13.52 8.27 -9.80
CA ALA A 364 -13.78 7.89 -11.20
C ALA A 364 -13.29 8.89 -12.26
N ASN A 365 -13.37 10.19 -11.96
CA ASN A 365 -12.90 11.24 -12.86
C ASN A 365 -11.38 11.47 -12.79
N ASN A 366 -10.73 10.90 -11.81
CA ASN A 366 -9.32 11.14 -11.55
C ASN A 366 -8.41 10.10 -12.21
N VAL A 367 -7.13 10.41 -12.24
CA VAL A 367 -6.05 9.46 -12.54
C VAL A 367 -4.97 9.56 -11.47
N ARG A 368 -4.34 8.40 -11.21
CA ARG A 368 -3.11 8.35 -10.40
C ARG A 368 -1.92 8.06 -11.29
N VAL A 369 -0.87 8.86 -11.17
CA VAL A 369 0.40 8.72 -11.89
C VAL A 369 1.52 8.45 -10.88
N ALA A 370 2.16 7.29 -10.93
CA ALA A 370 3.27 6.92 -10.05
C ALA A 370 4.60 7.30 -10.69
N VAL A 371 5.35 8.25 -10.10
CA VAL A 371 6.61 8.77 -10.69
C VAL A 371 7.83 7.93 -10.29
N VAL A 372 7.69 6.62 -10.30
CA VAL A 372 8.71 5.67 -9.79
C VAL A 372 9.62 5.12 -10.88
N GLN A 373 9.34 5.41 -12.15
CA GLN A 373 10.17 4.94 -13.27
C GLN A 373 11.50 5.71 -13.35
N PRO A 374 12.56 5.09 -13.93
CA PRO A 374 13.82 5.76 -14.20
C PRO A 374 13.66 7.01 -15.07
N ASP A 375 14.57 7.99 -14.91
CA ASP A 375 14.48 9.30 -15.57
C ASP A 375 14.47 9.19 -17.09
N GLU A 376 15.21 8.23 -17.68
CA GLU A 376 15.21 7.98 -19.11
C GLU A 376 13.85 7.51 -19.63
N LYS A 377 13.08 6.76 -18.84
CA LYS A 377 11.72 6.35 -19.18
C LYS A 377 10.74 7.52 -19.12
N LEU A 378 10.89 8.36 -18.10
CA LEU A 378 10.07 9.57 -17.97
C LEU A 378 10.37 10.56 -19.10
N ALA A 379 11.64 10.74 -19.47
CA ALA A 379 12.06 11.56 -20.62
C ALA A 379 11.52 11.01 -21.94
N LEU A 380 11.51 9.69 -22.12
CA LEU A 380 10.93 9.05 -23.32
C LEU A 380 9.43 9.36 -23.48
N MET A 381 8.65 9.29 -22.39
CA MET A 381 7.24 9.70 -22.41
C MET A 381 7.10 11.19 -22.78
N ALA A 382 7.90 12.06 -22.14
CA ALA A 382 7.87 13.50 -22.41
C ALA A 382 8.18 13.80 -23.88
N GLN A 383 9.19 13.17 -24.46
CA GLN A 383 9.53 13.30 -25.87
C GLN A 383 8.36 12.92 -26.80
N ARG A 384 7.69 11.79 -26.53
CA ARG A 384 6.55 11.33 -27.34
C ARG A 384 5.35 12.28 -27.28
N LEU A 385 5.10 12.87 -26.12
CA LEU A 385 3.96 13.76 -25.89
C LEU A 385 4.18 15.19 -26.40
N LEU A 386 5.42 15.72 -26.30
CA LEU A 386 5.74 17.13 -26.57
C LEU A 386 6.38 17.37 -27.94
N ALA A 387 6.77 16.32 -28.68
CA ALA A 387 7.33 16.43 -30.03
C ALA A 387 6.28 16.51 -31.15
N ARG A 388 5.01 16.68 -30.79
CA ARG A 388 3.85 16.73 -31.73
C ARG A 388 3.48 18.16 -32.12
#